data_a31ce549e5b794de11c19586ff86d54d
#
_entry.id   a31ce549e5b794de11c19586ff86d54d
#
_cell.length_a   1.000
_cell.length_b   1.000
_cell.length_c   1.000
_cell.angle_alpha   90.00
_cell.angle_beta   90.00
_cell.angle_gamma   90.00
#
_symmetry.space_group_name_H-M   'P 1'
#
loop_
_entity.id
_entity.type
_entity.pdbx_description
1 polymer ?
#
loop_
_entity_poly.entity_id
_entity_poly.type
_entity_poly.pdbx_seq_one_letter_code
_entity_poly.pdbx_strand_id
1 'polypeptide(L)'
;MGTNIGAVNKLLAGAVAVGMLSTAGIWGTGVASGDTALIVPGTAPSPYKPLREMYRFNPAEQPEIGANYYDSAGATRKVIPYPGSLWPLTGMDSPTLGESVDIGTNNLDSAIRATDGPIAVTGLSQGVLALNAEQARLATDPNAPPPDQLVFIKAGDPDRVLARAFRPGTHIPLFDYTVPAPVESQYDTKEIVAQYDIFSDPPDRPGNLLADLNAVMAGGYYGHTATAFSDPARVAPQDVTVTTNSKGATTTTYFIRSNQLPLTRLLEDQAGLSPGMAQQVDAVLRPMVDRAYTRNDNPAAPAPAPQNPAMPVNLQNLNAPTALQNLNLPTLNVPSLNVPAVGPAVGPAITSPVQAANVANTVRILQNLLPKKK
;
A
#
# COMPACT_ATOMS: atom_id res chain seq x y z
N MET A 1 -57.04 -18.37 27.45
CA MET A 1 -55.57 -18.31 27.45
C MET A 1 -55.13 -18.34 25.99
N GLY A 2 -54.93 -17.20 25.40
CA GLY A 2 -54.48 -17.03 24.01
C GLY A 2 -53.25 -16.15 24.05
N THR A 3 -52.09 -16.74 23.85
CA THR A 3 -50.81 -16.09 23.92
C THR A 3 -50.45 -15.40 22.59
N ASN A 4 -50.14 -14.14 22.71
CA ASN A 4 -49.71 -13.21 21.63
C ASN A 4 -48.42 -13.66 20.96
N ILE A 5 -48.51 -14.37 19.85
CA ILE A 5 -47.34 -14.71 18.97
C ILE A 5 -47.12 -13.64 17.88
N GLY A 6 -47.98 -12.60 17.80
CA GLY A 6 -47.93 -11.60 16.73
C GLY A 6 -46.93 -10.45 16.92
N ALA A 7 -46.34 -10.25 18.10
CA ALA A 7 -45.49 -9.09 18.37
C ALA A 7 -43.98 -9.35 18.13
N VAL A 8 -43.53 -10.59 18.19
CA VAL A 8 -42.10 -10.93 18.02
C VAL A 8 -41.68 -10.92 16.54
N ASN A 9 -42.60 -11.29 15.64
CA ASN A 9 -42.26 -11.34 14.20
C ASN A 9 -42.20 -9.94 13.51
N LYS A 10 -42.79 -8.90 14.12
CA LYS A 10 -42.67 -7.53 13.58
C LYS A 10 -41.37 -6.81 13.95
N LEU A 11 -40.74 -7.21 15.04
CA LEU A 11 -39.44 -6.64 15.46
C LEU A 11 -38.23 -7.26 14.69
N LEU A 12 -38.34 -8.50 14.26
CA LEU A 12 -37.32 -9.15 13.43
C LEU A 12 -37.34 -8.68 11.96
N ALA A 13 -38.51 -8.36 11.43
CA ALA A 13 -38.64 -7.83 10.07
C ALA A 13 -38.13 -6.38 9.92
N GLY A 14 -38.20 -5.56 10.99
CA GLY A 14 -37.68 -4.19 11.01
C GLY A 14 -36.17 -4.11 11.07
N ALA A 15 -35.53 -5.05 11.77
CA ALA A 15 -34.07 -5.07 11.91
C ALA A 15 -33.35 -5.54 10.63
N VAL A 16 -33.98 -6.43 9.85
CA VAL A 16 -33.41 -6.89 8.57
C VAL A 16 -33.53 -5.82 7.49
N ALA A 17 -34.58 -5.00 7.51
CA ALA A 17 -34.75 -3.91 6.52
C ALA A 17 -33.78 -2.75 6.76
N VAL A 18 -33.42 -2.43 8.00
CA VAL A 18 -32.43 -1.37 8.32
C VAL A 18 -31.00 -1.85 7.99
N GLY A 19 -30.69 -3.16 8.15
CA GLY A 19 -29.39 -3.72 7.79
C GLY A 19 -29.14 -3.79 6.26
N MET A 20 -30.18 -3.93 5.45
CA MET A 20 -30.03 -3.96 3.98
C MET A 20 -29.96 -2.56 3.36
N LEU A 21 -30.51 -1.52 4.01
CA LEU A 21 -30.38 -0.15 3.52
C LEU A 21 -29.01 0.48 3.82
N SER A 22 -28.28 -0.01 4.82
CA SER A 22 -26.94 0.50 5.13
C SER A 22 -25.85 -0.13 4.29
N THR A 23 -26.08 -1.30 3.68
CA THR A 23 -25.12 -1.93 2.77
C THR A 23 -25.25 -1.45 1.33
N ALA A 24 -26.44 -0.98 0.92
CA ALA A 24 -26.61 -0.41 -0.41
C ALA A 24 -26.04 1.01 -0.58
N GLY A 25 -25.69 1.69 0.51
CA GLY A 25 -25.11 3.04 0.49
C GLY A 25 -23.57 3.08 0.47
N ILE A 26 -22.88 1.95 0.64
CA ILE A 26 -21.41 1.87 0.60
C ILE A 26 -20.90 1.61 -0.83
N TRP A 27 -21.73 1.06 -1.68
CA TRP A 27 -21.43 0.92 -3.10
C TRP A 27 -21.75 2.26 -3.77
N GLY A 28 -20.81 3.19 -3.76
CA GLY A 28 -20.89 4.37 -4.60
C GLY A 28 -21.31 3.92 -6.00
N THR A 29 -22.20 4.67 -6.64
CA THR A 29 -22.79 4.39 -7.95
C THR A 29 -21.73 3.74 -8.84
N GLY A 30 -21.84 2.41 -9.01
CA GLY A 30 -20.94 1.67 -9.87
C GLY A 30 -21.00 2.26 -11.26
N VAL A 31 -19.88 2.38 -11.91
CA VAL A 31 -19.81 2.67 -13.34
C VAL A 31 -20.66 1.61 -14.04
N ALA A 32 -21.54 1.98 -14.94
CA ALA A 32 -22.55 1.08 -15.51
C ALA A 32 -21.89 -0.04 -16.37
N SER A 33 -22.60 -1.16 -16.52
CA SER A 33 -22.16 -2.29 -17.34
C SER A 33 -21.93 -1.85 -18.80
N GLY A 34 -20.74 -2.11 -19.33
CA GLY A 34 -20.35 -1.67 -20.66
C GLY A 34 -19.38 -0.51 -20.70
N ASP A 35 -18.97 0.00 -19.54
CA ASP A 35 -18.04 1.11 -19.38
C ASP A 35 -16.58 0.72 -19.73
N THR A 36 -15.73 1.73 -19.88
CA THR A 36 -14.33 1.53 -20.16
C THR A 36 -13.49 1.67 -18.89
N ALA A 37 -12.57 0.73 -18.68
CA ALA A 37 -11.52 0.83 -17.68
C ALA A 37 -10.20 1.23 -18.34
N LEU A 38 -9.63 2.36 -17.92
CA LEU A 38 -8.30 2.82 -18.30
C LEU A 38 -7.33 2.47 -17.18
N ILE A 39 -6.31 1.66 -17.50
CA ILE A 39 -5.47 1.01 -16.50
C ILE A 39 -4.04 1.50 -16.63
N VAL A 40 -3.49 2.10 -15.57
CA VAL A 40 -2.11 2.54 -15.50
C VAL A 40 -1.33 1.60 -14.57
N PRO A 41 -0.49 0.71 -15.11
CA PRO A 41 0.22 -0.28 -14.30
C PRO A 41 1.27 0.35 -13.39
N GLY A 42 1.84 -0.45 -12.49
CA GLY A 42 2.96 -0.05 -11.64
C GLY A 42 4.29 0.02 -12.37
N THR A 43 5.36 0.16 -11.58
CA THR A 43 6.75 0.20 -12.09
C THR A 43 7.07 -1.04 -12.94
N ALA A 44 7.71 -0.83 -14.07
CA ALA A 44 8.13 -1.89 -14.99
C ALA A 44 9.15 -2.84 -14.31
N PRO A 45 9.24 -4.11 -14.75
CA PRO A 45 10.18 -5.06 -14.19
C PRO A 45 11.63 -4.57 -14.31
N SER A 46 12.38 -4.69 -13.21
CA SER A 46 13.80 -4.37 -13.19
C SER A 46 14.63 -5.37 -14.03
N PRO A 47 15.65 -4.93 -14.77
CA PRO A 47 16.64 -5.82 -15.37
C PRO A 47 17.49 -6.53 -14.31
N TYR A 48 17.59 -5.98 -13.10
CA TYR A 48 18.36 -6.54 -12.00
C TYR A 48 17.59 -7.67 -11.31
N LYS A 49 18.14 -8.89 -11.36
CA LYS A 49 17.47 -10.10 -10.86
C LYS A 49 16.90 -9.98 -9.44
N PRO A 50 17.64 -9.47 -8.42
CA PRO A 50 17.10 -9.36 -7.07
C PRO A 50 15.84 -8.48 -6.98
N LEU A 51 15.83 -7.35 -7.68
CA LEU A 51 14.69 -6.43 -7.70
C LEU A 51 13.50 -7.03 -8.45
N ARG A 52 13.75 -7.73 -9.56
CA ARG A 52 12.70 -8.43 -10.32
C ARG A 52 12.04 -9.56 -9.52
N GLU A 53 12.81 -10.25 -8.68
CA GLU A 53 12.28 -11.30 -7.80
C GLU A 53 11.50 -10.71 -6.62
N MET A 54 11.89 -9.53 -6.15
CA MET A 54 11.21 -8.80 -5.09
C MET A 54 9.84 -8.29 -5.58
N TYR A 55 9.79 -7.61 -6.71
CA TYR A 55 8.57 -7.08 -7.30
C TYR A 55 8.01 -8.07 -8.33
N ARG A 56 7.32 -9.10 -7.83
CA ARG A 56 6.71 -10.14 -8.68
C ARG A 56 5.50 -9.58 -9.42
N PHE A 57 5.78 -8.84 -10.48
CA PHE A 57 4.75 -8.30 -11.35
C PHE A 57 4.60 -9.18 -12.59
N ASN A 58 3.37 -9.63 -12.86
CA ASN A 58 3.03 -10.38 -14.06
C ASN A 58 2.36 -9.43 -15.07
N PRO A 59 2.98 -9.10 -16.20
CA PRO A 59 2.37 -8.23 -17.21
C PRO A 59 1.00 -8.70 -17.71
N ALA A 60 0.74 -10.01 -17.70
CA ALA A 60 -0.54 -10.57 -18.12
C ALA A 60 -1.70 -10.21 -17.16
N GLU A 61 -1.39 -9.80 -15.92
CA GLU A 61 -2.37 -9.40 -14.92
C GLU A 61 -2.70 -7.90 -14.96
N GLN A 62 -1.99 -7.11 -15.75
CA GLN A 62 -2.23 -5.66 -15.85
C GLN A 62 -3.68 -5.29 -16.13
N PRO A 63 -4.40 -5.96 -17.04
CA PRO A 63 -5.80 -5.64 -17.30
C PRO A 63 -6.74 -5.87 -16.10
N GLU A 64 -6.29 -6.62 -15.08
CA GLU A 64 -7.08 -6.95 -13.89
C GLU A 64 -6.84 -5.99 -12.70
N ILE A 65 -5.93 -5.01 -12.85
CA ILE A 65 -5.64 -4.03 -11.80
C ILE A 65 -6.92 -3.27 -11.44
N GLY A 66 -7.36 -3.38 -10.19
CA GLY A 66 -8.53 -2.69 -9.66
C GLY A 66 -9.88 -3.23 -10.15
N ALA A 67 -9.91 -4.35 -10.89
CA ALA A 67 -11.11 -4.87 -11.54
C ALA A 67 -12.27 -5.14 -10.56
N ASN A 68 -11.98 -5.51 -9.32
CA ASN A 68 -13.00 -5.78 -8.31
C ASN A 68 -13.63 -4.49 -7.72
N TYR A 69 -13.12 -3.31 -8.08
CA TYR A 69 -13.54 -2.02 -7.52
C TYR A 69 -14.45 -1.20 -8.45
N TYR A 70 -14.74 -1.72 -9.63
CA TYR A 70 -15.76 -1.19 -10.56
C TYR A 70 -16.55 -2.38 -11.12
N ASP A 71 -17.69 -2.11 -11.77
CA ASP A 71 -18.39 -3.18 -12.48
C ASP A 71 -17.58 -3.58 -13.72
N SER A 72 -16.80 -4.64 -13.57
CA SER A 72 -15.91 -5.13 -14.62
C SER A 72 -16.59 -6.12 -15.59
N ALA A 73 -17.83 -6.49 -15.31
CA ALA A 73 -18.59 -7.43 -16.16
C ALA A 73 -18.95 -6.75 -17.48
N GLY A 74 -18.22 -7.06 -18.53
CA GLY A 74 -18.41 -6.47 -19.85
C GLY A 74 -17.68 -5.15 -20.11
N ALA A 75 -16.93 -4.60 -19.14
CA ALA A 75 -16.13 -3.41 -19.34
C ALA A 75 -14.98 -3.63 -20.34
N THR A 76 -14.80 -2.67 -21.24
CA THR A 76 -13.63 -2.63 -22.13
C THR A 76 -12.40 -2.22 -21.31
N ARG A 77 -11.36 -3.06 -21.26
CA ARG A 77 -10.14 -2.81 -20.49
C ARG A 77 -9.00 -2.37 -21.40
N LYS A 78 -8.46 -1.18 -21.15
CA LYS A 78 -7.38 -0.59 -21.94
C LYS A 78 -6.20 -0.23 -21.04
N VAL A 79 -5.09 -0.94 -21.20
CA VAL A 79 -3.84 -0.60 -20.50
C VAL A 79 -3.23 0.62 -21.18
N ILE A 80 -2.93 1.66 -20.40
CA ILE A 80 -2.31 2.89 -20.86
C ILE A 80 -0.80 2.64 -21.02
N PRO A 81 -0.25 2.80 -22.22
CA PRO A 81 1.18 2.62 -22.43
C PRO A 81 1.96 3.78 -21.81
N TYR A 82 2.96 3.46 -20.99
CA TYR A 82 3.93 4.41 -20.47
C TYR A 82 5.20 3.64 -20.04
N PRO A 83 6.34 4.32 -19.80
CA PRO A 83 7.58 3.62 -19.46
C PRO A 83 7.50 2.79 -18.16
N GLY A 84 6.76 3.22 -17.15
CA GLY A 84 6.74 2.61 -15.84
C GLY A 84 8.13 2.60 -15.20
N SER A 85 8.99 3.52 -15.55
CA SER A 85 10.40 3.51 -15.18
C SER A 85 10.66 4.24 -13.87
N LEU A 86 11.70 3.78 -13.20
CA LEU A 86 12.24 4.34 -11.97
C LEU A 86 13.77 4.24 -12.04
N TRP A 87 14.39 5.15 -12.80
CA TRP A 87 15.85 5.21 -12.89
C TRP A 87 16.50 5.30 -11.51
N PRO A 88 17.60 4.60 -11.23
CA PRO A 88 18.27 3.59 -12.07
C PRO A 88 17.75 2.16 -11.89
N LEU A 89 16.72 1.94 -11.07
CA LEU A 89 16.23 0.60 -10.67
C LEU A 89 15.59 -0.18 -11.82
N THR A 90 15.06 0.52 -12.83
CA THR A 90 14.49 -0.09 -14.05
C THR A 90 15.47 -0.14 -15.21
N GLY A 91 16.73 0.27 -15.00
CA GLY A 91 17.79 0.26 -15.98
C GLY A 91 18.50 1.63 -16.04
N MET A 92 19.76 1.60 -16.50
CA MET A 92 20.58 2.82 -16.55
C MET A 92 20.17 3.77 -17.69
N ASP A 93 19.50 3.25 -18.71
CA ASP A 93 19.01 4.03 -19.87
C ASP A 93 17.51 4.31 -19.78
N SER A 94 16.87 3.99 -18.64
CA SER A 94 15.44 4.24 -18.45
C SER A 94 15.19 5.71 -18.07
N PRO A 95 14.00 6.27 -18.39
CA PRO A 95 13.56 7.56 -17.87
C PRO A 95 13.55 7.63 -16.35
N THR A 96 13.61 8.84 -15.82
CA THR A 96 13.38 9.09 -14.38
C THR A 96 11.93 8.77 -13.98
N LEU A 97 11.66 8.77 -12.67
CA LEU A 97 10.29 8.61 -12.18
C LEU A 97 9.39 9.74 -12.70
N GLY A 98 9.86 11.00 -12.60
CA GLY A 98 9.10 12.18 -13.03
C GLY A 98 8.77 12.14 -14.52
N GLU A 99 9.77 11.90 -15.38
CA GLU A 99 9.55 11.76 -16.82
C GLU A 99 8.55 10.63 -17.15
N SER A 100 8.66 9.51 -16.45
CA SER A 100 7.75 8.38 -16.65
C SER A 100 6.31 8.70 -16.23
N VAL A 101 6.14 9.38 -15.10
CA VAL A 101 4.83 9.82 -14.60
C VAL A 101 4.21 10.84 -15.56
N ASP A 102 4.97 11.80 -16.07
CA ASP A 102 4.50 12.79 -17.02
C ASP A 102 4.01 12.16 -18.33
N ILE A 103 4.75 11.18 -18.85
CA ILE A 103 4.33 10.42 -20.04
C ILE A 103 3.03 9.66 -19.74
N GLY A 104 2.95 8.99 -18.60
CA GLY A 104 1.76 8.26 -18.16
C GLY A 104 0.54 9.16 -18.03
N THR A 105 0.70 10.32 -17.41
CA THR A 105 -0.34 11.34 -17.24
C THR A 105 -0.86 11.86 -18.58
N ASN A 106 0.02 12.19 -19.51
CA ASN A 106 -0.37 12.70 -20.83
C ASN A 106 -1.07 11.65 -21.68
N ASN A 107 -0.62 10.40 -21.62
CA ASN A 107 -1.27 9.29 -22.32
C ASN A 107 -2.63 8.97 -21.71
N LEU A 108 -2.77 9.08 -20.39
CA LEU A 108 -4.03 8.90 -19.67
C LEU A 108 -5.04 10.01 -20.03
N ASP A 109 -4.63 11.29 -20.01
CA ASP A 109 -5.48 12.42 -20.43
C ASP A 109 -6.02 12.21 -21.84
N SER A 110 -5.13 11.86 -22.78
CA SER A 110 -5.50 11.57 -24.16
C SER A 110 -6.51 10.42 -24.26
N ALA A 111 -6.35 9.39 -23.45
CA ALA A 111 -7.25 8.24 -23.44
C ALA A 111 -8.61 8.58 -22.81
N ILE A 112 -8.64 9.37 -21.73
CA ILE A 112 -9.87 9.88 -21.12
C ILE A 112 -10.69 10.67 -22.12
N ARG A 113 -10.05 11.62 -22.81
CA ARG A 113 -10.73 12.49 -23.81
C ARG A 113 -11.17 11.74 -25.08
N ALA A 114 -10.55 10.60 -25.38
CA ALA A 114 -10.90 9.77 -26.54
C ALA A 114 -11.91 8.66 -26.21
N THR A 115 -12.42 8.62 -24.99
CA THR A 115 -13.33 7.56 -24.51
C THR A 115 -14.68 8.17 -24.19
N ASP A 116 -15.73 7.68 -24.85
CA ASP A 116 -17.12 8.08 -24.58
C ASP A 116 -17.70 7.25 -23.42
N GLY A 117 -18.58 7.86 -22.64
CA GLY A 117 -19.33 7.22 -21.55
C GLY A 117 -18.55 7.17 -20.24
N PRO A 118 -19.08 6.44 -19.24
CA PRO A 118 -18.47 6.34 -17.93
C PRO A 118 -17.13 5.58 -17.99
N ILE A 119 -16.14 6.10 -17.28
CA ILE A 119 -14.76 5.61 -17.26
C ILE A 119 -14.32 5.29 -15.83
N ALA A 120 -13.82 4.08 -15.61
CA ALA A 120 -13.04 3.75 -14.43
C ALA A 120 -11.55 3.93 -14.73
N VAL A 121 -10.87 4.84 -14.04
CA VAL A 121 -9.43 5.04 -14.15
C VAL A 121 -8.78 4.32 -12.98
N THR A 122 -8.01 3.27 -13.26
CA THR A 122 -7.40 2.45 -12.22
C THR A 122 -5.89 2.43 -12.33
N GLY A 123 -5.20 2.47 -11.20
CA GLY A 123 -3.74 2.46 -11.14
C GLY A 123 -3.18 1.65 -9.98
N LEU A 124 -1.95 1.17 -10.18
CA LEU A 124 -1.16 0.51 -9.16
C LEU A 124 0.16 1.25 -8.97
N SER A 125 0.56 1.52 -7.71
CA SER A 125 1.90 2.00 -7.41
C SER A 125 2.28 3.27 -8.21
N GLN A 126 3.35 3.23 -9.00
CA GLN A 126 3.76 4.34 -9.87
C GLN A 126 2.62 4.81 -10.80
N GLY A 127 1.76 3.90 -11.26
CA GLY A 127 0.58 4.27 -12.05
C GLY A 127 -0.36 5.20 -11.29
N VAL A 128 -0.44 5.07 -9.96
CA VAL A 128 -1.25 5.98 -9.13
C VAL A 128 -0.68 7.39 -9.13
N LEU A 129 0.64 7.58 -9.23
CA LEU A 129 1.24 8.92 -9.36
C LEU A 129 0.74 9.63 -10.63
N ALA A 130 0.62 8.89 -11.75
CA ALA A 130 0.04 9.43 -12.96
C ALA A 130 -1.47 9.73 -12.80
N LEU A 131 -2.21 8.88 -12.08
CA LEU A 131 -3.60 9.16 -11.73
C LEU A 131 -3.74 10.41 -10.87
N ASN A 132 -2.88 10.60 -9.87
CA ASN A 132 -2.89 11.76 -8.98
C ASN A 132 -2.61 13.06 -9.77
N ALA A 133 -1.63 13.03 -10.68
CA ALA A 133 -1.30 14.15 -11.54
C ALA A 133 -2.46 14.47 -12.49
N GLU A 134 -3.09 13.47 -13.10
CA GLU A 134 -4.22 13.67 -13.99
C GLU A 134 -5.47 14.17 -13.24
N GLN A 135 -5.78 13.60 -12.08
CA GLN A 135 -6.90 14.04 -11.26
C GLN A 135 -6.72 15.51 -10.81
N ALA A 136 -5.48 15.93 -10.51
CA ALA A 136 -5.15 17.31 -10.19
C ALA A 136 -5.31 18.24 -11.40
N ARG A 137 -4.91 17.80 -12.61
CA ARG A 137 -5.12 18.51 -13.86
C ARG A 137 -6.59 18.74 -14.14
N LEU A 138 -7.38 17.69 -14.10
CA LEU A 138 -8.82 17.73 -14.35
C LEU A 138 -9.60 18.53 -13.30
N ALA A 139 -9.08 18.65 -12.07
CA ALA A 139 -9.73 19.43 -11.00
C ALA A 139 -9.84 20.93 -11.31
N THR A 140 -9.03 21.44 -12.26
CA THR A 140 -8.98 22.86 -12.66
C THR A 140 -9.29 23.07 -14.15
N ASP A 141 -9.49 22.00 -14.90
CA ASP A 141 -9.80 22.07 -16.33
C ASP A 141 -11.31 22.34 -16.55
N PRO A 142 -11.69 23.47 -17.20
CA PRO A 142 -13.09 23.76 -17.50
C PRO A 142 -13.73 22.79 -18.52
N ASN A 143 -12.90 22.02 -19.25
CA ASN A 143 -13.32 21.00 -20.21
C ASN A 143 -13.20 19.57 -19.66
N ALA A 144 -13.01 19.42 -18.35
CA ALA A 144 -12.93 18.12 -17.72
C ALA A 144 -14.25 17.34 -17.88
N PRO A 145 -14.21 16.01 -17.98
CA PRO A 145 -15.43 15.18 -17.98
C PRO A 145 -16.33 15.48 -16.78
N PRO A 146 -17.66 15.33 -16.91
CA PRO A 146 -18.56 15.44 -15.77
C PRO A 146 -18.21 14.48 -14.64
N PRO A 147 -18.45 14.85 -13.36
CA PRO A 147 -18.06 14.04 -12.20
C PRO A 147 -18.65 12.63 -12.19
N ASP A 148 -19.85 12.44 -12.72
CA ASP A 148 -20.56 11.16 -12.82
C ASP A 148 -20.02 10.23 -13.93
N GLN A 149 -19.13 10.72 -14.78
CA GLN A 149 -18.52 9.95 -15.85
C GLN A 149 -17.14 9.42 -15.53
N LEU A 150 -16.56 9.77 -14.38
CA LEU A 150 -15.19 9.40 -14.07
C LEU A 150 -15.01 8.99 -12.61
N VAL A 151 -14.43 7.82 -12.36
CA VAL A 151 -14.05 7.36 -11.02
C VAL A 151 -12.59 6.94 -11.00
N PHE A 152 -11.86 7.33 -9.95
CA PHE A 152 -10.46 6.96 -9.77
C PHE A 152 -10.32 5.80 -8.78
N ILE A 153 -9.52 4.79 -9.12
CA ILE A 153 -9.23 3.61 -8.29
C ILE A 153 -7.73 3.52 -8.13
N LYS A 154 -7.25 3.73 -6.91
CA LYS A 154 -5.82 3.90 -6.58
C LYS A 154 -5.37 2.80 -5.65
N ALA A 155 -4.55 1.88 -6.13
CA ALA A 155 -3.98 0.79 -5.34
C ALA A 155 -2.52 1.08 -4.98
N GLY A 156 -2.22 1.09 -3.68
CA GLY A 156 -0.84 1.24 -3.19
C GLY A 156 -0.22 2.60 -3.54
N ASP A 157 -0.87 3.71 -3.21
CA ASP A 157 -0.45 5.07 -3.56
C ASP A 157 0.87 5.48 -2.90
N PRO A 158 1.98 5.71 -3.67
CA PRO A 158 3.26 6.14 -3.13
C PRO A 158 3.27 7.60 -2.63
N ASP A 159 2.34 8.47 -3.06
CA ASP A 159 2.28 9.83 -2.55
C ASP A 159 2.00 9.86 -1.04
N ARG A 160 1.44 8.79 -0.48
CA ARG A 160 1.22 8.68 0.96
C ARG A 160 2.53 8.62 1.77
N VAL A 161 3.54 7.90 1.30
CA VAL A 161 4.87 7.91 1.94
C VAL A 161 5.64 9.18 1.61
N LEU A 162 5.52 9.68 0.38
CA LEU A 162 6.21 10.89 -0.04
C LEU A 162 5.73 12.13 0.73
N ALA A 163 4.42 12.27 0.93
CA ALA A 163 3.83 13.36 1.72
C ALA A 163 4.22 13.32 3.22
N ARG A 164 4.60 12.15 3.75
CA ARG A 164 5.15 12.03 5.12
C ARG A 164 6.61 12.41 5.18
N ALA A 165 7.39 12.07 4.15
CA ALA A 165 8.83 12.29 4.12
C ALA A 165 9.20 13.71 3.67
N PHE A 166 8.39 14.35 2.84
CA PHE A 166 8.69 15.61 2.19
C PHE A 166 7.49 16.58 2.24
N ARG A 167 7.79 17.86 2.22
CA ARG A 167 6.76 18.91 2.07
C ARG A 167 6.27 18.98 0.62
N PRO A 168 5.00 19.34 0.38
CA PRO A 168 4.53 19.66 -0.97
C PRO A 168 5.43 20.68 -1.66
N GLY A 169 5.70 20.46 -2.95
CA GLY A 169 6.62 21.26 -3.75
C GLY A 169 8.11 20.89 -3.61
N THR A 170 8.46 19.93 -2.73
CA THR A 170 9.84 19.44 -2.66
C THR A 170 10.18 18.66 -3.92
N HIS A 171 11.20 19.10 -4.65
CA HIS A 171 11.77 18.34 -5.76
C HIS A 171 12.80 17.35 -5.26
N ILE A 172 12.70 16.09 -5.69
CA ILE A 172 13.60 14.98 -5.35
C ILE A 172 14.49 14.71 -6.58
N PRO A 173 15.74 15.22 -6.61
CA PRO A 173 16.56 15.22 -7.84
C PRO A 173 16.86 13.83 -8.38
N LEU A 174 17.04 12.84 -7.49
CA LEU A 174 17.34 11.45 -7.91
C LEU A 174 16.23 10.85 -8.77
N PHE A 175 14.99 11.20 -8.47
CA PHE A 175 13.81 10.68 -9.14
C PHE A 175 13.24 11.67 -10.17
N ASP A 176 13.79 12.89 -10.20
CA ASP A 176 13.24 14.02 -10.97
C ASP A 176 11.73 14.18 -10.71
N TYR A 177 11.33 14.03 -9.46
CA TYR A 177 9.94 14.05 -9.06
C TYR A 177 9.68 15.14 -8.02
N THR A 178 8.63 15.92 -8.26
CA THR A 178 8.19 16.96 -7.32
C THR A 178 6.97 16.45 -6.56
N VAL A 179 7.08 16.40 -5.22
CA VAL A 179 5.98 15.97 -4.35
C VAL A 179 4.77 16.88 -4.55
N PRO A 180 3.62 16.36 -4.97
CA PRO A 180 2.46 17.20 -5.27
C PRO A 180 1.84 17.78 -3.99
N ALA A 181 1.20 18.93 -4.13
CA ALA A 181 0.28 19.43 -3.12
C ALA A 181 -1.03 18.62 -3.20
N PRO A 182 -1.70 18.36 -2.06
CA PRO A 182 -3.04 17.77 -2.08
C PRO A 182 -4.01 18.64 -2.89
N VAL A 183 -4.75 18.03 -3.80
CA VAL A 183 -5.75 18.71 -4.63
C VAL A 183 -7.11 18.06 -4.40
N GLU A 184 -8.11 18.89 -4.08
CA GLU A 184 -9.50 18.42 -4.06
C GLU A 184 -10.04 18.36 -5.48
N SER A 185 -10.51 17.19 -5.86
CA SER A 185 -11.10 16.89 -7.15
C SER A 185 -12.61 16.72 -7.02
N GLN A 186 -13.32 16.93 -8.10
CA GLN A 186 -14.77 16.67 -8.22
C GLN A 186 -15.10 15.19 -8.44
N TYR A 187 -14.10 14.32 -8.58
CA TYR A 187 -14.31 12.91 -8.91
C TYR A 187 -14.22 12.02 -7.68
N ASP A 188 -15.12 11.05 -7.61
CA ASP A 188 -15.06 10.00 -6.61
C ASP A 188 -13.79 9.18 -6.75
N THR A 189 -13.23 8.79 -5.60
CA THR A 189 -12.00 8.05 -5.53
C THR A 189 -12.15 6.82 -4.63
N LYS A 190 -11.63 5.67 -5.06
CA LYS A 190 -11.46 4.47 -4.25
C LYS A 190 -9.98 4.26 -4.00
N GLU A 191 -9.54 4.36 -2.74
CA GLU A 191 -8.17 4.10 -2.33
C GLU A 191 -8.05 2.71 -1.73
N ILE A 192 -7.07 1.93 -2.16
CA ILE A 192 -6.80 0.59 -1.69
C ILE A 192 -5.44 0.58 -1.02
N VAL A 193 -5.44 0.37 0.29
CA VAL A 193 -4.26 0.49 1.16
C VAL A 193 -3.95 -0.86 1.79
N ALA A 194 -2.77 -1.42 1.52
CA ALA A 194 -2.32 -2.63 2.21
C ALA A 194 -1.73 -2.29 3.57
N GLN A 195 -2.15 -3.02 4.59
CA GLN A 195 -1.55 -2.89 5.92
C GLN A 195 -0.04 -3.16 5.86
N TYR A 196 0.73 -2.29 6.49
CA TYR A 196 2.20 -2.28 6.56
C TYR A 196 2.93 -1.96 5.25
N ASP A 197 2.26 -1.72 4.14
CA ASP A 197 2.93 -1.36 2.89
C ASP A 197 3.73 -0.07 3.02
N ILE A 198 5.04 -0.12 2.75
CA ILE A 198 5.92 1.06 2.87
C ILE A 198 5.45 2.24 2.02
N PHE A 199 4.76 2.00 0.91
CA PHE A 199 4.29 3.03 0.01
C PHE A 199 2.97 3.65 0.46
N SER A 200 1.97 2.82 0.78
CA SER A 200 0.61 3.30 1.08
C SER A 200 0.25 3.33 2.57
N ASP A 201 0.94 2.56 3.41
CA ASP A 201 0.77 2.50 4.88
C ASP A 201 2.13 2.45 5.60
N PRO A 202 3.00 3.46 5.39
CA PRO A 202 4.30 3.52 6.08
C PRO A 202 4.14 3.68 7.58
N PRO A 203 5.11 3.24 8.41
CA PRO A 203 5.09 3.47 9.84
C PRO A 203 4.94 4.95 10.19
N ASP A 204 4.06 5.28 11.14
CA ASP A 204 3.86 6.66 11.63
C ASP A 204 5.04 7.14 12.49
N ARG A 205 5.75 6.17 13.12
CA ARG A 205 6.91 6.42 13.98
C ARG A 205 8.14 5.77 13.36
N PRO A 206 8.83 6.48 12.43
CA PRO A 206 10.05 5.98 11.82
C PRO A 206 11.13 5.80 12.90
N GLY A 207 11.99 4.80 12.69
CA GLY A 207 13.04 4.44 13.65
C GLY A 207 12.70 3.22 14.53
N ASN A 208 11.49 2.69 14.44
CA ASN A 208 11.22 1.31 14.83
C ASN A 208 11.71 0.38 13.71
N LEU A 209 12.98 -0.01 13.80
CA LEU A 209 13.65 -0.77 12.75
C LEU A 209 12.92 -2.06 12.36
N LEU A 210 12.22 -2.69 13.31
CA LEU A 210 11.44 -3.89 13.02
C LEU A 210 10.21 -3.56 12.16
N ALA A 211 9.53 -2.46 12.46
CA ALA A 211 8.39 -1.99 11.68
C ALA A 211 8.83 -1.48 10.30
N ASP A 212 9.96 -0.76 10.23
CA ASP A 212 10.51 -0.26 8.98
C ASP A 212 10.89 -1.43 8.04
N LEU A 213 11.56 -2.47 8.58
CA LEU A 213 11.90 -3.67 7.81
C LEU A 213 10.64 -4.44 7.38
N ASN A 214 9.65 -4.57 8.28
CA ASN A 214 8.37 -5.21 7.95
C ASN A 214 7.64 -4.47 6.83
N ALA A 215 7.68 -3.13 6.85
CA ALA A 215 7.05 -2.31 5.81
C ALA A 215 7.76 -2.45 4.45
N VAL A 216 9.08 -2.51 4.43
CA VAL A 216 9.85 -2.80 3.20
C VAL A 216 9.51 -4.18 2.64
N MET A 217 9.33 -5.20 3.50
CA MET A 217 8.91 -6.54 3.05
C MET A 217 7.48 -6.54 2.52
N ALA A 218 6.57 -5.76 3.09
CA ALA A 218 5.23 -5.57 2.57
C ALA A 218 5.24 -4.94 1.18
N GLY A 219 5.99 -3.86 1.01
CA GLY A 219 6.13 -3.15 -0.26
C GLY A 219 6.75 -3.99 -1.36
N GLY A 220 7.76 -4.83 -1.01
CA GLY A 220 8.46 -5.65 -1.99
C GLY A 220 7.81 -6.98 -2.31
N TYR A 221 7.33 -7.71 -1.29
CA TYR A 221 6.98 -9.13 -1.46
C TYR A 221 5.51 -9.48 -1.19
N TYR A 222 4.84 -8.85 -0.20
CA TYR A 222 3.67 -9.47 0.41
C TYR A 222 2.42 -8.61 0.54
N GLY A 223 2.39 -7.39 0.03
CA GLY A 223 1.25 -6.52 0.23
C GLY A 223 0.96 -5.61 -0.95
N HIS A 224 1.94 -4.85 -1.36
CA HIS A 224 1.80 -3.75 -2.29
C HIS A 224 1.09 -4.12 -3.61
N THR A 225 1.64 -5.07 -4.36
CA THR A 225 1.05 -5.50 -5.65
C THR A 225 -0.29 -6.20 -5.46
N ALA A 226 -0.43 -6.98 -4.38
CA ALA A 226 -1.64 -7.75 -4.10
C ALA A 226 -2.88 -6.89 -3.85
N THR A 227 -2.71 -5.62 -3.42
CA THR A 227 -3.83 -4.69 -3.22
C THR A 227 -4.65 -4.47 -4.47
N ALA A 228 -4.00 -4.41 -5.62
CA ALA A 228 -4.66 -4.18 -6.91
C ALA A 228 -5.69 -5.26 -7.28
N PHE A 229 -5.56 -6.45 -6.67
CA PHE A 229 -6.41 -7.63 -6.94
C PHE A 229 -7.29 -8.00 -5.74
N SER A 230 -7.31 -7.19 -4.70
CA SER A 230 -8.13 -7.43 -3.52
C SER A 230 -9.63 -7.31 -3.84
N ASP A 231 -10.45 -7.97 -3.01
CA ASP A 231 -11.90 -7.98 -3.16
C ASP A 231 -12.53 -7.06 -2.09
N PRO A 232 -13.17 -5.96 -2.46
CA PRO A 232 -13.82 -5.04 -1.51
C PRO A 232 -14.89 -5.73 -0.67
N ALA A 233 -15.55 -6.78 -1.18
CA ALA A 233 -16.54 -7.54 -0.43
C ALA A 233 -15.96 -8.31 0.76
N ARG A 234 -14.65 -8.51 0.78
CA ARG A 234 -13.91 -9.17 1.87
C ARG A 234 -13.32 -8.19 2.88
N VAL A 235 -13.42 -6.90 2.63
CA VAL A 235 -12.94 -5.88 3.56
C VAL A 235 -14.00 -5.67 4.64
N ALA A 236 -13.58 -5.80 5.90
CA ALA A 236 -14.49 -5.63 7.02
C ALA A 236 -15.02 -4.18 7.09
N PRO A 237 -16.28 -3.93 7.45
CA PRO A 237 -16.84 -2.57 7.45
C PRO A 237 -16.06 -1.55 8.25
N GLN A 238 -15.43 -1.95 9.36
CA GLN A 238 -14.58 -1.08 10.19
C GLN A 238 -13.26 -0.69 9.50
N ASP A 239 -12.90 -1.35 8.42
CA ASP A 239 -11.70 -1.12 7.61
C ASP A 239 -12.02 -0.35 6.32
N VAL A 240 -13.26 0.11 6.18
CA VAL A 240 -13.71 0.99 5.10
C VAL A 240 -14.02 2.36 5.69
N THR A 241 -13.37 3.39 5.15
CA THR A 241 -13.59 4.78 5.56
C THR A 241 -14.06 5.60 4.37
N VAL A 242 -15.09 6.41 4.56
CA VAL A 242 -15.60 7.33 3.53
C VAL A 242 -15.42 8.76 4.02
N THR A 243 -14.82 9.59 3.19
CA THR A 243 -14.70 11.03 3.42
C THR A 243 -15.26 11.80 2.22
N THR A 244 -15.79 12.98 2.46
CA THR A 244 -16.30 13.86 1.39
C THR A 244 -15.53 15.17 1.41
N ASN A 245 -15.07 15.63 0.26
CA ASN A 245 -14.32 16.87 0.13
C ASN A 245 -15.25 18.07 -0.08
N SER A 246 -14.69 19.29 -0.20
CA SER A 246 -15.47 20.54 -0.36
C SER A 246 -16.20 20.61 -1.70
N LYS A 247 -15.79 19.83 -2.71
CA LYS A 247 -16.45 19.74 -4.03
C LYS A 247 -17.56 18.69 -4.08
N GLY A 248 -17.82 17.99 -2.96
CA GLY A 248 -18.86 16.97 -2.83
C GLY A 248 -18.46 15.57 -3.30
N ALA A 249 -17.22 15.40 -3.80
CA ALA A 249 -16.71 14.09 -4.19
C ALA A 249 -16.31 13.27 -2.97
N THR A 250 -16.47 11.94 -3.07
CA THR A 250 -16.17 11.01 -2.00
C THR A 250 -14.83 10.28 -2.24
N THR A 251 -14.10 10.06 -1.15
CA THR A 251 -12.96 9.12 -1.14
C THR A 251 -13.33 7.96 -0.23
N THR A 252 -13.44 6.77 -0.82
CA THR A 252 -13.63 5.52 -0.08
C THR A 252 -12.30 4.80 0.05
N THR A 253 -11.77 4.71 1.26
CA THR A 253 -10.51 4.01 1.55
C THR A 253 -10.81 2.61 2.06
N TYR A 254 -10.28 1.60 1.37
CA TYR A 254 -10.31 0.19 1.74
C TYR A 254 -8.98 -0.19 2.35
N PHE A 255 -8.96 -0.52 3.64
CA PHE A 255 -7.75 -0.93 4.35
C PHE A 255 -7.65 -2.47 4.39
N ILE A 256 -6.74 -3.01 3.60
CA ILE A 256 -6.56 -4.45 3.44
C ILE A 256 -5.64 -4.97 4.55
N ARG A 257 -6.22 -5.65 5.54
CA ARG A 257 -5.46 -6.21 6.66
C ARG A 257 -4.58 -7.37 6.25
N SER A 258 -3.40 -7.43 6.85
CA SER A 258 -2.47 -8.56 6.70
C SER A 258 -2.69 -9.57 7.83
N ASN A 259 -3.05 -10.79 7.47
CA ASN A 259 -3.23 -11.89 8.43
C ASN A 259 -1.92 -12.31 9.09
N GLN A 260 -0.79 -12.12 8.39
CA GLN A 260 0.56 -12.44 8.85
C GLN A 260 1.47 -11.26 8.57
N LEU A 261 2.41 -10.96 9.47
CA LEU A 261 3.42 -9.94 9.20
C LEU A 261 4.23 -10.30 7.94
N PRO A 262 4.41 -9.38 7.00
CA PRO A 262 5.29 -9.58 5.85
C PRO A 262 6.67 -10.12 6.21
N LEU A 263 7.27 -9.64 7.30
CA LEU A 263 8.55 -10.13 7.80
C LEU A 263 8.48 -11.60 8.24
N THR A 264 7.39 -12.01 8.92
CA THR A 264 7.21 -13.41 9.34
C THR A 264 7.00 -14.31 8.14
N ARG A 265 6.25 -13.85 7.15
CA ARG A 265 6.05 -14.58 5.90
C ARG A 265 7.34 -14.75 5.12
N LEU A 266 8.21 -13.74 5.11
CA LEU A 266 9.55 -13.87 4.54
C LEU A 266 10.35 -14.98 5.22
N LEU A 267 10.29 -15.08 6.56
CA LEU A 267 10.97 -16.14 7.30
C LEU A 267 10.39 -17.52 6.97
N GLU A 268 9.09 -17.63 6.76
CA GLU A 268 8.45 -18.87 6.30
C GLU A 268 8.95 -19.26 4.90
N ASP A 269 8.89 -18.35 3.95
CA ASP A 269 9.21 -18.60 2.54
C ASP A 269 10.72 -18.83 2.33
N GLN A 270 11.59 -18.10 3.00
CA GLN A 270 13.03 -18.09 2.75
C GLN A 270 13.85 -18.90 3.77
N ALA A 271 13.38 -18.97 5.02
CA ALA A 271 14.05 -19.71 6.08
C ALA A 271 13.43 -21.09 6.36
N GLY A 272 12.33 -21.42 5.70
CA GLY A 272 11.65 -22.70 5.85
C GLY A 272 11.00 -22.89 7.23
N LEU A 273 10.52 -21.79 7.86
CA LEU A 273 9.73 -21.93 9.07
C LEU A 273 8.46 -22.69 8.74
N SER A 274 8.08 -23.62 9.64
CA SER A 274 6.75 -24.22 9.52
C SER A 274 5.66 -23.19 9.82
N PRO A 275 4.45 -23.31 9.25
CA PRO A 275 3.35 -22.38 9.51
C PRO A 275 3.05 -22.17 11.00
N GLY A 276 3.16 -23.23 11.83
CA GLY A 276 2.97 -23.12 13.28
C GLY A 276 4.07 -22.31 13.96
N MET A 277 5.32 -22.43 13.53
CA MET A 277 6.43 -21.62 14.04
C MET A 277 6.29 -20.16 13.56
N ALA A 278 5.95 -19.95 12.30
CA ALA A 278 5.70 -18.62 11.75
C ALA A 278 4.60 -17.90 12.54
N GLN A 279 3.50 -18.57 12.88
CA GLN A 279 2.43 -18.00 13.71
C GLN A 279 2.91 -17.61 15.12
N GLN A 280 3.77 -18.41 15.75
CA GLN A 280 4.36 -18.07 17.06
C GLN A 280 5.27 -16.84 16.97
N VAL A 281 6.12 -16.78 15.95
CA VAL A 281 6.99 -15.62 15.69
C VAL A 281 6.14 -14.38 15.42
N ASP A 282 5.09 -14.50 14.62
CA ASP A 282 4.16 -13.41 14.32
C ASP A 282 3.51 -12.85 15.60
N ALA A 283 3.02 -13.71 16.47
CA ALA A 283 2.41 -13.31 17.74
C ALA A 283 3.35 -12.52 18.64
N VAL A 284 4.66 -12.78 18.58
CA VAL A 284 5.69 -12.04 19.33
C VAL A 284 6.06 -10.72 18.65
N LEU A 285 6.25 -10.74 17.32
CA LEU A 285 6.74 -9.56 16.58
C LEU A 285 5.63 -8.54 16.30
N ARG A 286 4.39 -8.97 16.09
CA ARG A 286 3.28 -8.10 15.71
C ARG A 286 3.05 -6.95 16.69
N PRO A 287 2.98 -7.13 18.01
CA PRO A 287 2.83 -6.01 18.94
C PRO A 287 4.02 -5.02 18.88
N MET A 288 5.23 -5.49 18.51
CA MET A 288 6.40 -4.64 18.40
C MET A 288 6.36 -3.79 17.13
N VAL A 289 5.91 -4.38 16.01
CA VAL A 289 5.68 -3.69 14.73
C VAL A 289 4.54 -2.68 14.89
N ASP A 290 3.42 -3.10 15.49
CA ASP A 290 2.20 -2.31 15.63
C ASP A 290 2.39 -1.02 16.42
N ARG A 291 3.36 -0.96 17.34
CA ARG A 291 3.73 0.26 18.08
C ARG A 291 4.21 1.41 17.18
N ALA A 292 4.62 1.12 15.96
CA ALA A 292 5.01 2.15 15.01
C ALA A 292 3.83 2.79 14.28
N TYR A 293 2.62 2.29 14.49
CA TYR A 293 1.41 2.74 13.79
C TYR A 293 0.41 3.35 14.78
N THR A 294 0.09 4.63 14.61
CA THR A 294 -0.80 5.41 15.51
C THR A 294 -2.22 4.86 15.56
N ARG A 295 -2.68 4.19 14.51
CA ARG A 295 -3.99 3.52 14.48
C ARG A 295 -4.16 2.44 15.56
N ASN A 296 -3.06 1.94 16.12
CA ASN A 296 -3.05 0.91 17.17
C ASN A 296 -2.89 1.51 18.57
N ASP A 297 -2.79 2.84 18.69
CA ASP A 297 -2.69 3.49 19.98
C ASP A 297 -4.00 3.35 20.76
N ASN A 298 -3.88 3.09 22.05
CA ASN A 298 -5.03 3.17 22.93
C ASN A 298 -5.32 4.67 23.18
N PRO A 299 -6.48 5.21 22.77
CA PRO A 299 -6.81 6.62 22.96
C PRO A 299 -6.89 7.05 24.44
N ALA A 300 -7.03 6.06 25.36
CA ALA A 300 -7.03 6.29 26.80
C ALA A 300 -5.63 6.22 27.42
N ALA A 301 -4.60 5.82 26.68
CA ALA A 301 -3.23 5.77 27.17
C ALA A 301 -2.48 7.08 26.85
N PRO A 302 -1.53 7.52 27.72
CA PRO A 302 -0.63 8.61 27.34
C PRO A 302 0.07 8.30 26.03
N ALA A 303 0.24 9.32 25.17
CA ALA A 303 0.99 9.15 23.93
C ALA A 303 2.37 8.54 24.24
N PRO A 304 2.80 7.51 23.48
CA PRO A 304 4.13 6.95 23.64
C PRO A 304 5.18 8.05 23.54
N ALA A 305 6.14 8.06 24.45
CA ALA A 305 7.23 9.02 24.39
C ALA A 305 7.91 8.95 23.02
N PRO A 306 8.33 10.10 22.43
CA PRO A 306 9.08 10.12 21.18
C PRO A 306 10.26 9.16 21.30
N GLN A 307 10.33 8.17 20.43
CA GLN A 307 11.49 7.29 20.40
C GLN A 307 12.65 8.11 19.87
N ASN A 308 13.65 8.39 20.73
CA ASN A 308 14.83 9.12 20.32
C ASN A 308 15.62 8.24 19.31
N PRO A 309 15.79 8.65 18.07
CA PRO A 309 16.48 7.86 17.05
C PRO A 309 17.96 7.61 17.37
N ALA A 310 18.49 8.25 18.43
CA ALA A 310 19.88 8.13 18.85
C ALA A 310 20.14 7.08 19.95
N MET A 311 19.11 6.39 20.46
CA MET A 311 19.33 5.33 21.45
C MET A 311 19.70 4.03 20.73
N PRO A 312 20.92 3.48 20.94
CA PRO A 312 21.17 2.11 20.55
C PRO A 312 20.19 1.22 21.30
N VAL A 313 19.36 0.49 20.59
CA VAL A 313 18.48 -0.53 21.19
C VAL A 313 19.42 -1.53 21.85
N ASN A 314 19.52 -1.50 23.18
CA ASN A 314 20.27 -2.51 23.92
C ASN A 314 19.42 -3.80 23.90
N LEU A 315 19.70 -4.62 22.90
CA LEU A 315 19.00 -5.88 22.64
C LEU A 315 19.22 -6.93 23.73
N GLN A 316 20.16 -6.68 24.66
CA GLN A 316 20.35 -7.54 25.84
C GLN A 316 19.18 -7.38 26.85
N ASN A 317 18.42 -6.27 26.78
CA ASN A 317 17.23 -6.02 27.60
C ASN A 317 15.90 -6.39 26.91
N LEU A 318 15.94 -6.91 25.68
CA LEU A 318 14.78 -7.65 25.16
C LEU A 318 14.71 -8.96 25.97
N ASN A 319 13.89 -8.96 27.01
CA ASN A 319 13.35 -10.20 27.56
C ASN A 319 12.55 -10.85 26.44
N ALA A 320 13.27 -11.48 25.50
CA ALA A 320 12.64 -12.36 24.53
C ALA A 320 11.94 -13.42 25.38
N PRO A 321 10.62 -13.60 25.22
CA PRO A 321 9.94 -14.65 25.93
C PRO A 321 10.73 -15.94 25.75
N THR A 322 10.85 -16.72 26.78
CA THR A 322 11.59 -18.02 26.80
C THR A 322 11.19 -18.93 25.60
N ALA A 323 10.03 -18.69 25.02
CA ALA A 323 9.56 -19.32 23.79
C ALA A 323 10.47 -19.09 22.55
N LEU A 324 11.13 -17.93 22.43
CA LEU A 324 12.05 -17.67 21.31
C LEU A 324 13.41 -18.37 21.50
N GLN A 325 13.79 -18.64 22.74
CA GLN A 325 15.06 -19.33 23.05
C GLN A 325 15.01 -20.82 22.69
N ASN A 326 13.81 -21.40 22.58
CA ASN A 326 13.58 -22.79 22.24
C ASN A 326 13.25 -23.03 20.75
N LEU A 327 13.20 -21.99 19.93
CA LEU A 327 12.96 -22.12 18.50
C LEU A 327 14.24 -22.63 17.79
N ASN A 328 14.18 -23.85 17.30
CA ASN A 328 15.25 -24.45 16.49
C ASN A 328 15.11 -23.95 15.04
N LEU A 329 15.49 -22.69 14.79
CA LEU A 329 15.28 -22.03 13.49
C LEU A 329 16.44 -22.39 12.53
N PRO A 330 16.17 -22.71 11.25
CA PRO A 330 17.21 -22.97 10.25
C PRO A 330 18.01 -21.69 9.93
N THR A 331 19.29 -21.85 9.52
CA THR A 331 20.16 -20.72 9.18
C THR A 331 19.70 -20.04 7.90
N LEU A 332 19.37 -18.75 7.98
CA LEU A 332 19.07 -17.92 6.79
C LEU A 332 20.36 -17.67 6.00
N ASN A 333 20.38 -18.11 4.75
CA ASN A 333 21.37 -17.66 3.79
C ASN A 333 20.83 -16.37 3.15
N VAL A 334 21.02 -15.23 3.83
CA VAL A 334 20.69 -13.92 3.24
C VAL A 334 21.85 -13.57 2.32
N PRO A 335 21.61 -13.38 1.00
CA PRO A 335 22.64 -12.86 0.12
C PRO A 335 23.12 -11.51 0.68
N SER A 336 24.43 -11.32 0.80
CA SER A 336 25.00 -10.04 1.21
C SER A 336 24.54 -8.96 0.25
N LEU A 337 23.65 -8.07 0.72
CA LEU A 337 23.29 -6.84 0.02
C LEU A 337 24.52 -5.93 0.05
N ASN A 338 25.34 -6.00 -0.98
CA ASN A 338 26.32 -4.96 -1.28
C ASN A 338 25.53 -3.74 -1.77
N VAL A 339 25.16 -2.87 -0.85
CA VAL A 339 24.63 -1.55 -1.18
C VAL A 339 25.83 -0.69 -1.56
N PRO A 340 25.95 -0.19 -2.81
CA PRO A 340 27.01 0.75 -3.16
C PRO A 340 26.88 1.98 -2.27
N ALA A 341 28.01 2.47 -1.75
CA ALA A 341 28.07 3.70 -0.98
C ALA A 341 27.62 4.86 -1.87
N VAL A 342 26.40 5.35 -1.66
CA VAL A 342 25.90 6.57 -2.30
C VAL A 342 26.40 7.75 -1.49
N GLY A 343 27.07 8.68 -2.17
CA GLY A 343 27.69 9.88 -1.58
C GLY A 343 26.65 10.80 -0.89
N PRO A 344 27.15 11.77 -0.10
CA PRO A 344 26.32 12.54 0.82
C PRO A 344 25.53 13.61 0.08
N ALA A 345 24.25 13.40 -0.18
CA ALA A 345 23.22 14.42 -0.34
C ALA A 345 21.90 13.87 -0.85
N VAL A 346 21.15 13.13 -0.02
CA VAL A 346 19.71 12.94 -0.24
C VAL A 346 19.07 12.80 1.14
N GLY A 347 17.95 13.50 1.36
CA GLY A 347 17.23 13.59 2.63
C GLY A 347 16.78 12.26 3.26
N PRO A 348 16.08 12.23 4.39
CA PRO A 348 16.12 11.21 5.44
C PRO A 348 15.46 9.87 5.10
N ALA A 349 15.72 9.34 3.93
CA ALA A 349 15.41 7.96 3.57
C ALA A 349 16.71 7.16 3.52
N ILE A 350 17.02 6.45 4.62
CA ILE A 350 18.10 5.43 4.70
C ILE A 350 19.48 5.96 4.26
N THR A 351 19.97 7.08 4.80
CA THR A 351 21.23 7.67 4.37
C THR A 351 22.19 8.06 5.48
N SER A 352 21.95 7.68 6.73
CA SER A 352 23.03 7.75 7.72
C SER A 352 23.76 6.42 7.79
N PRO A 353 25.10 6.42 7.93
CA PRO A 353 25.87 5.21 8.24
C PRO A 353 25.32 4.46 9.47
N VAL A 354 24.66 5.17 10.37
CA VAL A 354 23.99 4.64 11.55
C VAL A 354 22.74 3.82 11.17
N GLN A 355 21.96 4.25 10.18
CA GLN A 355 20.77 3.49 9.72
C GLN A 355 21.18 2.25 8.94
N ALA A 356 22.19 2.35 8.08
CA ALA A 356 22.75 1.18 7.39
C ALA A 356 23.37 0.19 8.39
N ALA A 357 24.08 0.67 9.43
CA ALA A 357 24.60 -0.15 10.51
C ALA A 357 23.49 -0.78 11.36
N ASN A 358 22.36 -0.08 11.55
CA ASN A 358 21.21 -0.59 12.27
C ASN A 358 20.46 -1.67 11.47
N VAL A 359 20.30 -1.50 10.15
CA VAL A 359 19.76 -2.56 9.27
C VAL A 359 20.68 -3.78 9.29
N ALA A 360 21.98 -3.59 9.13
CA ALA A 360 22.97 -4.67 9.20
C ALA A 360 22.97 -5.37 10.57
N ASN A 361 22.82 -4.62 11.66
CA ASN A 361 22.70 -5.16 13.01
C ASN A 361 21.41 -5.93 13.21
N THR A 362 20.27 -5.46 12.69
CA THR A 362 19.00 -6.18 12.78
C THR A 362 19.02 -7.46 11.96
N VAL A 363 19.58 -7.42 10.76
CA VAL A 363 19.81 -8.64 9.96
C VAL A 363 20.74 -9.61 10.71
N ARG A 364 21.83 -9.12 11.32
CA ARG A 364 22.73 -9.94 12.13
C ARG A 364 22.06 -10.52 13.37
N ILE A 365 21.13 -9.79 13.97
CA ILE A 365 20.33 -10.26 15.11
C ILE A 365 19.35 -11.34 14.67
N LEU A 366 18.62 -11.12 13.59
CA LEU A 366 17.76 -12.14 12.98
C LEU A 366 18.59 -13.38 12.60
N GLN A 367 19.80 -13.20 12.05
CA GLN A 367 20.73 -14.29 11.76
C GLN A 367 21.25 -15.02 13.01
N ASN A 368 21.43 -14.29 14.14
CA ASN A 368 21.86 -14.90 15.40
C ASN A 368 20.71 -15.55 16.20
N LEU A 369 19.46 -15.17 15.90
CA LEU A 369 18.26 -15.82 16.43
C LEU A 369 17.94 -17.13 15.68
N LEU A 370 18.56 -17.35 14.51
CA LEU A 370 18.40 -18.53 13.70
C LEU A 370 19.49 -19.57 14.07
N PRO A 371 19.16 -20.84 14.30
CA PRO A 371 20.14 -21.86 14.62
C PRO A 371 21.14 -22.04 13.48
N LYS A 372 22.42 -22.07 13.82
CA LYS A 372 23.48 -22.37 12.85
C LYS A 372 23.34 -23.83 12.43
N LYS A 373 23.21 -24.09 11.13
CA LYS A 373 23.36 -25.46 10.60
C LYS A 373 24.73 -25.99 11.02
N LYS A 374 24.72 -27.13 11.72
CA LYS A 374 25.92 -27.95 11.92
C LYS A 374 26.25 -28.68 10.63
#